data_ad4dedfbb6912eea6011742a94319a8e
#
_entry.id   ad4dedfbb6912eea6011742a94319a8e
#
_cell.length_a   1.000
_cell.length_b   1.000
_cell.length_c   1.000
_cell.angle_alpha   90.00
_cell.angle_beta   90.00
_cell.angle_gamma   90.00
#
_symmetry.space_group_name_H-M   'P 1'
#
loop_
_entity.id
_entity.type
_entity.pdbx_description
1 polymer ?
#
loop_
_entity_poly.entity_id
_entity_poly.type
_entity_poly.pdbx_seq_one_letter_code
_entity_poly.pdbx_strand_id
1 'polypeptide(L)'
;IYSGTSGWVGTVVPEQMVDTGAMMAAIVGANPETFNYFGELETSNKCVGWVKDHLALDEIGVFLKRYGNATDSLEQVEFNMYDYLEEVIDTIPAGSNGVIFTPWLHGNRCPFEDPNAAGMFFNIRLNVGKTELIRAVVEGICFHMRWMLERQELKTAKYQKSKTVRFCGGGALGETTCQILADILQRDVVVVESPQNIGAVGAAACIAVGMGAIPSIFDVKKLIPVKTTYKPNPANKAVYDRNFKVFKNLYKANKENFAILNG
;
A
#
# COMPACT_ATOMS: atom_id res chain seq x y z
N ILE A 1 -5.37 1.09 -6.95
CA ILE A 1 -4.74 0.66 -5.68
C ILE A 1 -5.35 1.49 -4.56
N TYR A 2 -5.71 0.85 -3.48
CA TYR A 2 -6.16 1.46 -2.23
C TYR A 2 -5.22 1.06 -1.09
N SER A 3 -4.85 2.02 -0.25
CA SER A 3 -4.05 1.80 0.97
C SER A 3 -4.69 2.54 2.15
N GLY A 4 -5.44 1.79 2.93
CA GLY A 4 -5.98 2.17 4.23
C GLY A 4 -5.37 1.29 5.32
N THR A 5 -6.09 0.95 6.36
CA THR A 5 -5.70 -0.04 7.38
C THR A 5 -5.30 -1.35 6.72
N SER A 6 -6.17 -1.93 5.89
CA SER A 6 -5.84 -2.92 4.85
C SER A 6 -5.54 -2.24 3.52
N GLY A 7 -5.14 -3.02 2.53
CA GLY A 7 -4.90 -2.54 1.17
C GLY A 7 -5.48 -3.48 0.13
N TRP A 8 -5.76 -2.96 -1.05
CA TRP A 8 -6.17 -3.80 -2.16
C TRP A 8 -5.75 -3.23 -3.51
N VAL A 9 -5.59 -4.12 -4.46
CA VAL A 9 -5.33 -3.81 -5.86
C VAL A 9 -6.50 -4.31 -6.67
N GLY A 10 -7.11 -3.46 -7.47
CA GLY A 10 -8.27 -3.78 -8.30
C GLY A 10 -8.06 -3.40 -9.75
N THR A 11 -8.52 -4.27 -10.64
CA THR A 11 -8.55 -4.06 -12.08
C THR A 11 -9.97 -4.26 -12.59
N VAL A 12 -10.48 -3.27 -13.32
CA VAL A 12 -11.79 -3.40 -13.97
C VAL A 12 -11.66 -4.30 -15.20
N VAL A 13 -12.50 -5.32 -15.27
CA VAL A 13 -12.50 -6.33 -16.35
C VAL A 13 -13.91 -6.52 -16.91
N PRO A 14 -14.06 -6.94 -18.18
CA PRO A 14 -15.37 -7.09 -18.82
C PRO A 14 -16.07 -8.42 -18.50
N GLU A 15 -15.41 -9.33 -17.81
CA GLU A 15 -15.96 -10.65 -17.49
C GLU A 15 -15.61 -11.08 -16.06
N GLN A 16 -16.43 -11.96 -15.51
CA GLN A 16 -16.16 -12.57 -14.22
C GLN A 16 -14.98 -13.52 -14.33
N MET A 17 -14.05 -13.43 -13.37
CA MET A 17 -12.89 -14.31 -13.30
C MET A 17 -12.49 -14.61 -11.86
N VAL A 18 -11.85 -15.76 -11.66
CA VAL A 18 -11.37 -16.23 -10.37
C VAL A 18 -9.94 -16.77 -10.52
N ASP A 19 -9.09 -16.49 -9.56
CA ASP A 19 -7.79 -17.11 -9.39
C ASP A 19 -7.69 -17.68 -7.96
N THR A 20 -8.12 -18.92 -7.79
CA THR A 20 -8.11 -19.60 -6.50
C THR A 20 -6.69 -19.76 -5.94
N GLY A 21 -5.69 -19.92 -6.81
CA GLY A 21 -4.28 -20.04 -6.40
C GLY A 21 -3.67 -18.74 -5.88
N ALA A 22 -4.31 -17.61 -6.15
CA ALA A 22 -3.89 -16.29 -5.65
C ALA A 22 -4.96 -15.64 -4.75
N MET A 23 -6.04 -16.35 -4.43
CA MET A 23 -7.17 -15.84 -3.63
C MET A 23 -7.74 -14.51 -4.17
N MET A 24 -7.86 -14.43 -5.50
CA MET A 24 -8.38 -13.25 -6.18
C MET A 24 -9.64 -13.60 -6.97
N ALA A 25 -10.64 -12.72 -6.91
CA ALA A 25 -11.89 -12.88 -7.64
C ALA A 25 -12.40 -11.55 -8.19
N ALA A 26 -13.22 -11.63 -9.24
CA ALA A 26 -13.93 -10.50 -9.79
C ALA A 26 -15.37 -10.46 -9.26
N ILE A 27 -15.74 -9.32 -8.68
CA ILE A 27 -17.10 -8.99 -8.24
C ILE A 27 -17.72 -7.96 -9.18
N VAL A 28 -19.02 -7.88 -9.20
CA VAL A 28 -19.76 -6.88 -10.02
C VAL A 28 -19.26 -5.48 -9.68
N GLY A 29 -18.95 -4.70 -10.71
CA GLY A 29 -18.52 -3.31 -10.59
C GLY A 29 -19.66 -2.33 -10.34
N ALA A 30 -19.34 -1.05 -10.16
CA ALA A 30 -20.31 0.02 -10.11
C ALA A 30 -21.07 0.19 -11.47
N ASN A 31 -20.42 -0.15 -12.58
CA ASN A 31 -21.10 -0.45 -13.83
C ASN A 31 -21.44 -1.95 -13.86
N PRO A 32 -22.74 -2.35 -13.91
CA PRO A 32 -23.16 -3.76 -13.89
C PRO A 32 -22.61 -4.62 -15.04
N GLU A 33 -22.17 -3.99 -16.14
CA GLU A 33 -21.55 -4.68 -17.28
C GLU A 33 -20.06 -5.00 -17.08
N THR A 34 -19.49 -4.58 -15.95
CA THR A 34 -18.09 -4.76 -15.64
C THR A 34 -17.89 -5.37 -14.28
N PHE A 35 -16.69 -5.92 -14.06
CA PHE A 35 -16.31 -6.55 -12.81
C PHE A 35 -15.05 -5.91 -12.27
N ASN A 36 -14.91 -5.87 -10.95
CA ASN A 36 -13.70 -5.50 -10.26
C ASN A 36 -12.96 -6.78 -9.86
N TYR A 37 -11.90 -7.11 -10.58
CA TYR A 37 -10.98 -8.19 -10.23
C TYR A 37 -9.97 -7.67 -9.24
N PHE A 38 -9.99 -8.16 -8.00
CA PHE A 38 -9.19 -7.58 -6.92
C PHE A 38 -8.51 -8.64 -6.05
N GLY A 39 -7.44 -8.22 -5.38
CA GLY A 39 -6.76 -8.92 -4.31
C GLY A 39 -6.54 -8.00 -3.12
N GLU A 40 -6.54 -8.56 -1.93
CA GLU A 40 -6.46 -7.84 -0.67
C GLU A 40 -5.17 -8.15 0.08
N LEU A 41 -4.58 -7.12 0.68
CA LEU A 41 -3.49 -7.17 1.65
C LEU A 41 -4.08 -6.86 3.03
N GLU A 42 -3.95 -7.78 3.99
CA GLU A 42 -4.53 -7.67 5.33
C GLU A 42 -4.02 -6.45 6.11
N THR A 43 -2.72 -6.18 6.01
CA THR A 43 -2.08 -5.06 6.70
C THR A 43 -1.33 -4.17 5.72
N SER A 44 -1.88 -2.99 5.42
CA SER A 44 -1.26 -1.95 4.60
C SER A 44 -0.75 -0.81 5.49
N ASN A 45 -1.42 0.32 5.55
CA ASN A 45 -1.02 1.42 6.45
C ASN A 45 -1.10 1.06 7.95
N LYS A 46 -1.73 -0.05 8.32
CA LYS A 46 -1.61 -0.60 9.66
C LYS A 46 -0.14 -0.91 10.01
N CYS A 47 0.68 -1.28 9.02
CA CYS A 47 2.13 -1.44 9.23
C CYS A 47 2.82 -0.10 9.54
N VAL A 48 2.40 1.00 8.90
CA VAL A 48 2.91 2.35 9.23
C VAL A 48 2.47 2.78 10.63
N GLY A 49 1.21 2.48 10.98
CA GLY A 49 0.70 2.66 12.35
C GLY A 49 1.52 1.87 13.37
N TRP A 50 1.85 0.62 13.07
CA TRP A 50 2.69 -0.22 13.93
C TRP A 50 4.11 0.38 14.10
N VAL A 51 4.71 0.90 13.03
CA VAL A 51 5.98 1.64 13.11
C VAL A 51 5.85 2.87 13.99
N LYS A 52 4.79 3.66 13.82
CA LYS A 52 4.50 4.83 14.64
C LYS A 52 4.47 4.44 16.12
N ASP A 53 3.70 3.42 16.46
CA ASP A 53 3.43 3.04 17.84
C ASP A 53 4.65 2.36 18.51
N HIS A 54 5.40 1.52 17.78
CA HIS A 54 6.44 0.66 18.36
C HIS A 54 7.88 1.04 18.01
N LEU A 55 8.12 1.81 16.97
CA LEU A 55 9.47 2.25 16.59
C LEU A 55 9.68 3.76 16.72
N ALA A 56 8.61 4.57 16.74
CA ALA A 56 8.71 6.02 16.81
C ALA A 56 8.22 6.59 18.14
N LEU A 57 7.02 6.20 18.61
CA LEU A 57 6.41 6.79 19.80
C LEU A 57 6.86 6.17 21.12
N ASP A 58 7.33 4.91 21.14
CA ASP A 58 7.75 4.27 22.40
C ASP A 58 8.83 5.08 23.11
N GLU A 59 9.86 5.51 22.38
CA GLU A 59 10.93 6.34 22.93
C GLU A 59 10.45 7.75 23.28
N ILE A 60 9.63 8.35 22.41
CA ILE A 60 9.04 9.67 22.63
C ILE A 60 8.11 9.64 23.84
N GLY A 61 7.27 8.61 23.95
CA GLY A 61 6.38 8.43 25.10
C GLY A 61 7.13 8.32 26.42
N VAL A 62 8.25 7.59 26.45
CA VAL A 62 9.14 7.51 27.64
C VAL A 62 9.79 8.85 27.92
N PHE A 63 10.28 9.55 26.89
CA PHE A 63 10.89 10.87 27.03
C PHE A 63 9.91 11.91 27.57
N LEU A 64 8.72 12.03 26.96
CA LEU A 64 7.69 12.97 27.39
C LEU A 64 7.20 12.68 28.81
N LYS A 65 7.02 11.41 29.17
CA LYS A 65 6.64 11.00 30.52
C LYS A 65 7.68 11.39 31.57
N ARG A 66 8.96 11.42 31.20
CA ARG A 66 10.07 11.69 32.11
C ARG A 66 10.49 13.16 32.13
N TYR A 67 10.39 13.84 30.99
CA TYR A 67 10.96 15.19 30.80
C TYR A 67 9.97 16.20 30.22
N GLY A 68 8.78 15.76 29.75
CA GLY A 68 7.78 16.62 29.13
C GLY A 68 7.11 17.56 30.13
N ASN A 69 6.82 18.77 29.68
CA ASN A 69 5.94 19.68 30.40
C ASN A 69 4.47 19.25 30.19
N ALA A 70 3.63 19.48 31.20
CA ALA A 70 2.23 19.09 31.21
C ALA A 70 1.34 19.74 30.09
N THR A 71 1.93 20.57 29.23
CA THR A 71 1.26 21.25 28.11
C THR A 71 1.38 20.55 26.76
N ASP A 72 2.27 19.56 26.64
CA ASP A 72 2.44 18.83 25.39
C ASP A 72 1.50 17.62 25.37
N SER A 73 0.36 17.73 24.67
CA SER A 73 -0.57 16.62 24.54
C SER A 73 0.00 15.56 23.60
N LEU A 74 -0.02 14.28 24.02
CA LEU A 74 0.35 13.14 23.18
C LEU A 74 -0.46 13.12 21.87
N GLU A 75 -1.73 13.56 21.89
CA GLU A 75 -2.60 13.66 20.72
C GLU A 75 -2.05 14.59 19.63
N GLN A 76 -1.41 15.70 20.02
CA GLN A 76 -0.84 16.64 19.06
C GLN A 76 0.46 16.11 18.45
N VAL A 77 1.25 15.36 19.21
CA VAL A 77 2.43 14.65 18.71
C VAL A 77 2.01 13.53 17.76
N GLU A 78 0.96 12.78 18.07
CA GLU A 78 0.42 11.72 17.20
C GLU A 78 -0.08 12.25 15.86
N PHE A 79 -0.73 13.41 15.84
CA PHE A 79 -1.27 14.00 14.63
C PHE A 79 -0.17 14.36 13.61
N ASN A 80 0.96 14.89 14.07
CA ASN A 80 2.07 15.29 13.22
C ASN A 80 3.04 14.13 12.89
N MET A 81 2.86 12.97 13.49
CA MET A 81 3.81 11.87 13.36
C MET A 81 3.83 11.27 11.95
N TYR A 82 2.71 11.22 11.25
CA TYR A 82 2.69 10.71 9.87
C TYR A 82 3.44 11.63 8.90
N ASP A 83 3.31 12.94 9.06
CA ASP A 83 4.06 13.92 8.28
C ASP A 83 5.57 13.81 8.57
N TYR A 84 5.92 13.66 9.85
CA TYR A 84 7.30 13.41 10.26
C TYR A 84 7.87 12.10 9.67
N LEU A 85 7.08 11.03 9.64
CA LEU A 85 7.51 9.77 9.01
C LEU A 85 7.74 9.93 7.50
N GLU A 86 6.91 10.72 6.80
CA GLU A 86 7.10 11.06 5.38
C GLU A 86 8.41 11.82 5.15
N GLU A 87 8.73 12.80 5.98
CA GLU A 87 10.01 13.52 5.93
C GLU A 87 11.21 12.60 6.18
N VAL A 88 11.11 11.72 7.19
CA VAL A 88 12.17 10.76 7.51
C VAL A 88 12.45 9.82 6.34
N ILE A 89 11.42 9.23 5.74
CA ILE A 89 11.61 8.29 4.64
C ILE A 89 12.14 8.95 3.36
N ASP A 90 11.90 10.25 3.17
CA ASP A 90 12.45 10.98 2.03
C ASP A 90 13.98 11.12 2.08
N THR A 91 14.55 11.16 3.28
CA THR A 91 16.01 11.29 3.47
C THR A 91 16.79 10.01 3.15
N ILE A 92 16.13 8.85 3.07
CA ILE A 92 16.75 7.55 2.87
C ILE A 92 16.75 7.18 1.38
N PRO A 93 17.84 6.64 0.83
CA PRO A 93 17.87 6.26 -0.58
C PRO A 93 16.91 5.11 -0.90
N ALA A 94 16.47 5.05 -2.16
CA ALA A 94 15.64 3.98 -2.67
C ALA A 94 16.24 2.60 -2.37
N GLY A 95 15.38 1.69 -1.87
CA GLY A 95 15.76 0.34 -1.47
C GLY A 95 16.28 0.23 -0.04
N SER A 96 16.12 1.28 0.80
CA SER A 96 16.36 1.26 2.25
C SER A 96 17.72 0.65 2.63
N ASN A 97 18.79 0.99 1.89
CA ASN A 97 20.15 0.41 2.04
C ASN A 97 20.17 -1.14 2.00
N GLY A 98 19.18 -1.74 1.32
CA GLY A 98 19.04 -3.19 1.16
C GLY A 98 18.18 -3.88 2.22
N VAL A 99 17.60 -3.15 3.16
CA VAL A 99 16.63 -3.70 4.11
C VAL A 99 15.31 -3.95 3.39
N ILE A 100 14.69 -5.09 3.67
CA ILE A 100 13.38 -5.47 3.13
C ILE A 100 12.45 -5.79 4.30
N PHE A 101 11.25 -5.22 4.28
CA PHE A 101 10.20 -5.54 5.22
C PHE A 101 9.07 -6.33 4.53
N THR A 102 8.51 -7.31 5.22
CA THR A 102 7.34 -8.06 4.76
C THR A 102 6.10 -7.63 5.55
N PRO A 103 5.05 -7.08 4.88
CA PRO A 103 3.91 -6.48 5.56
C PRO A 103 2.84 -7.52 5.98
N TRP A 104 3.24 -8.66 6.53
CA TRP A 104 2.35 -9.75 6.89
C TRP A 104 2.10 -9.82 8.40
N LEU A 105 1.91 -8.66 9.04
CA LEU A 105 1.75 -8.55 10.50
C LEU A 105 0.51 -9.29 11.06
N HIS A 106 -0.42 -9.67 10.20
CA HIS A 106 -1.64 -10.41 10.56
C HIS A 106 -1.95 -11.49 9.52
N GLY A 107 -0.96 -12.30 9.20
CA GLY A 107 -1.07 -13.22 8.08
C GLY A 107 -1.09 -12.52 6.73
N ASN A 108 -1.40 -13.27 5.68
CA ASN A 108 -1.56 -12.75 4.34
C ASN A 108 -2.68 -13.46 3.58
N ARG A 109 -3.36 -12.73 2.67
CA ARG A 109 -4.49 -13.25 1.90
C ARG A 109 -4.17 -13.38 0.41
N CYS A 110 -3.66 -12.35 -0.21
CA CYS A 110 -3.29 -12.32 -1.63
C CYS A 110 -1.84 -11.84 -1.81
N PRO A 111 -1.09 -12.35 -2.80
CA PRO A 111 -1.40 -13.37 -3.80
C PRO A 111 -1.11 -14.81 -3.33
N PHE A 112 -1.00 -15.05 -2.06
CA PHE A 112 -0.94 -16.35 -1.39
C PHE A 112 -1.71 -16.25 -0.07
N GLU A 113 -2.41 -17.29 0.31
CA GLU A 113 -3.10 -17.35 1.61
C GLU A 113 -2.22 -18.10 2.61
N ASP A 114 -1.91 -17.42 3.70
CA ASP A 114 -1.19 -18.00 4.83
C ASP A 114 -1.48 -17.19 6.11
N PRO A 115 -2.35 -17.70 7.00
CA PRO A 115 -2.67 -17.02 8.26
C PRO A 115 -1.48 -16.98 9.21
N ASN A 116 -0.48 -17.86 9.03
CA ASN A 116 0.70 -17.94 9.88
C ASN A 116 1.85 -17.03 9.42
N ALA A 117 1.74 -16.45 8.21
CA ALA A 117 2.76 -15.51 7.74
C ALA A 117 2.89 -14.32 8.70
N ALA A 118 4.13 -13.88 8.93
CA ALA A 118 4.42 -12.78 9.85
C ALA A 118 5.34 -11.73 9.23
N GLY A 119 5.31 -10.53 9.80
CA GLY A 119 6.22 -9.46 9.40
C GLY A 119 7.66 -9.76 9.80
N MET A 120 8.61 -9.39 8.95
CA MET A 120 10.03 -9.47 9.26
C MET A 120 10.80 -8.31 8.64
N PHE A 121 11.88 -7.91 9.26
CA PHE A 121 12.95 -7.13 8.65
C PHE A 121 14.10 -8.06 8.24
N PHE A 122 14.46 -8.01 6.98
CA PHE A 122 15.51 -8.84 6.40
C PHE A 122 16.71 -8.00 6.00
N ASN A 123 17.93 -8.53 6.19
CA ASN A 123 19.20 -7.93 5.80
C ASN A 123 19.56 -6.66 6.59
N ILE A 124 19.35 -6.65 7.92
CA ILE A 124 19.85 -5.60 8.81
C ILE A 124 21.36 -5.75 8.97
N ARG A 125 22.10 -4.64 8.79
CA ARG A 125 23.54 -4.54 8.96
C ARG A 125 23.90 -3.43 9.95
N LEU A 126 25.16 -3.33 10.37
CA LEU A 126 25.62 -2.34 11.35
C LEU A 126 25.39 -0.87 10.94
N ASN A 127 25.27 -0.60 9.65
CA ASN A 127 25.02 0.73 9.11
C ASN A 127 23.52 1.01 8.86
N VAL A 128 22.64 0.12 9.31
CA VAL A 128 21.18 0.28 9.20
C VAL A 128 20.65 0.81 10.52
N GLY A 129 19.98 1.93 10.46
CA GLY A 129 19.31 2.56 11.59
C GLY A 129 17.79 2.48 11.49
N LYS A 130 17.14 3.15 12.42
CA LYS A 130 15.67 3.22 12.53
C LYS A 130 15.00 3.81 11.28
N THR A 131 15.64 4.79 10.66
CA THR A 131 15.13 5.50 9.50
C THR A 131 15.02 4.58 8.27
N GLU A 132 16.02 3.72 8.04
CA GLU A 132 15.96 2.70 6.99
C GLU A 132 14.87 1.66 7.27
N LEU A 133 14.66 1.27 8.54
CA LEU A 133 13.57 0.36 8.90
C LEU A 133 12.21 0.98 8.59
N ILE A 134 12.01 2.26 8.90
CA ILE A 134 10.76 2.99 8.62
C ILE A 134 10.49 3.02 7.10
N ARG A 135 11.49 3.42 6.30
CA ARG A 135 11.35 3.42 4.83
C ARG A 135 11.08 2.02 4.28
N ALA A 136 11.77 1.01 4.78
CA ALA A 136 11.59 -0.38 4.35
C ALA A 136 10.14 -0.87 4.54
N VAL A 137 9.43 -0.38 5.57
CA VAL A 137 8.00 -0.71 5.79
C VAL A 137 7.15 -0.18 4.65
N VAL A 138 7.32 1.08 4.25
CA VAL A 138 6.58 1.66 3.12
C VAL A 138 6.93 0.95 1.81
N GLU A 139 8.21 0.70 1.56
CA GLU A 139 8.65 -0.05 0.37
C GLU A 139 8.10 -1.47 0.36
N GLY A 140 8.02 -2.16 1.50
CA GLY A 140 7.46 -3.50 1.65
C GLY A 140 5.97 -3.56 1.30
N ILE A 141 5.19 -2.58 1.75
CA ILE A 141 3.78 -2.41 1.37
C ILE A 141 3.66 -2.24 -0.15
N CYS A 142 4.47 -1.35 -0.74
CA CYS A 142 4.47 -1.10 -2.18
C CYS A 142 4.94 -2.33 -2.99
N PHE A 143 5.92 -3.10 -2.51
CA PHE A 143 6.31 -4.38 -3.12
C PHE A 143 5.15 -5.38 -3.12
N HIS A 144 4.40 -5.45 -2.04
CA HIS A 144 3.26 -6.34 -1.98
C HIS A 144 2.16 -5.94 -2.97
N MET A 145 1.87 -4.64 -3.09
CA MET A 145 0.94 -4.10 -4.09
C MET A 145 1.42 -4.39 -5.52
N ARG A 146 2.73 -4.25 -5.79
CA ARG A 146 3.33 -4.67 -7.06
C ARG A 146 3.11 -6.16 -7.33
N TRP A 147 3.30 -7.02 -6.35
CA TRP A 147 3.12 -8.46 -6.51
C TRP A 147 1.67 -8.82 -6.85
N MET A 148 0.70 -8.22 -6.16
CA MET A 148 -0.72 -8.40 -6.49
C MET A 148 -1.04 -7.89 -7.91
N LEU A 149 -0.53 -6.72 -8.28
CA LEU A 149 -0.75 -6.15 -9.62
C LEU A 149 -0.14 -7.03 -10.72
N GLU A 150 1.10 -7.50 -10.56
CA GLU A 150 1.73 -8.43 -11.50
C GLU A 150 0.91 -9.72 -11.64
N ARG A 151 0.37 -10.25 -10.54
CA ARG A 151 -0.48 -11.44 -10.57
C ARG A 151 -1.79 -11.21 -11.33
N GLN A 152 -2.44 -10.06 -11.12
CA GLN A 152 -3.62 -9.69 -11.88
C GLN A 152 -3.33 -9.56 -13.37
N GLU A 153 -2.22 -8.92 -13.73
CA GLU A 153 -1.82 -8.73 -15.12
C GLU A 153 -1.52 -10.02 -15.87
N LEU A 154 -1.06 -11.06 -15.19
CA LEU A 154 -0.92 -12.39 -15.79
C LEU A 154 -2.27 -12.96 -16.21
N LYS A 155 -3.32 -12.78 -15.39
CA LYS A 155 -4.67 -13.25 -15.70
C LYS A 155 -5.38 -12.38 -16.72
N THR A 156 -5.07 -11.09 -16.74
CA THR A 156 -5.69 -10.10 -17.64
C THR A 156 -4.81 -9.79 -18.86
N ALA A 157 -3.84 -10.65 -19.18
CA ALA A 157 -2.86 -10.42 -20.27
C ALA A 157 -3.49 -10.20 -21.66
N LYS A 158 -4.71 -10.70 -21.88
CA LYS A 158 -5.49 -10.49 -23.12
C LYS A 158 -6.05 -9.07 -23.25
N TYR A 159 -6.08 -8.28 -22.18
CA TYR A 159 -6.55 -6.90 -22.18
C TYR A 159 -5.37 -5.93 -22.23
N GLN A 160 -5.67 -4.71 -22.69
CA GLN A 160 -4.67 -3.66 -22.70
C GLN A 160 -4.31 -3.24 -21.25
N LYS A 161 -3.03 -3.30 -20.91
CA LYS A 161 -2.53 -2.83 -19.62
C LYS A 161 -2.64 -1.31 -19.51
N SER A 162 -3.12 -0.83 -18.38
CA SER A 162 -3.08 0.61 -18.07
C SER A 162 -1.63 1.06 -17.86
N LYS A 163 -1.28 2.23 -18.41
CA LYS A 163 0.00 2.89 -18.16
C LYS A 163 0.01 3.66 -16.84
N THR A 164 -1.16 3.92 -16.30
CA THR A 164 -1.36 4.68 -15.08
C THR A 164 -2.06 3.83 -14.02
N VAL A 165 -1.73 4.10 -12.76
CA VAL A 165 -2.38 3.49 -11.59
C VAL A 165 -3.00 4.61 -10.77
N ARG A 166 -4.27 4.50 -10.40
CA ARG A 166 -4.89 5.39 -9.42
C ARG A 166 -4.58 4.90 -8.02
N PHE A 167 -4.13 5.80 -7.16
CA PHE A 167 -3.81 5.50 -5.78
C PHE A 167 -4.70 6.32 -4.85
N CYS A 168 -5.31 5.67 -3.86
CA CYS A 168 -6.25 6.27 -2.93
C CYS A 168 -6.17 5.62 -1.55
N GLY A 169 -6.91 6.17 -0.59
CA GLY A 169 -6.82 5.82 0.82
C GLY A 169 -5.86 6.73 1.57
N GLY A 170 -5.68 6.50 2.86
CA GLY A 170 -4.78 7.28 3.72
C GLY A 170 -3.32 7.26 3.26
N GLY A 171 -2.85 6.14 2.69
CA GLY A 171 -1.49 6.04 2.14
C GLY A 171 -1.20 6.97 0.97
N ALA A 172 -2.24 7.45 0.28
CA ALA A 172 -2.09 8.40 -0.82
C ALA A 172 -1.99 9.87 -0.37
N LEU A 173 -1.99 10.13 0.94
CA LEU A 173 -1.74 11.47 1.50
C LEU A 173 -0.25 11.81 1.50
N GLY A 174 0.63 10.80 1.69
CA GLY A 174 2.07 10.97 1.73
C GLY A 174 2.68 11.10 0.32
N GLU A 175 3.36 12.21 0.06
CA GLU A 175 3.96 12.48 -1.26
C GLU A 175 5.12 11.52 -1.54
N THR A 176 5.98 11.29 -0.56
CA THR A 176 7.11 10.34 -0.65
C THR A 176 6.60 8.92 -0.85
N THR A 177 5.54 8.52 -0.13
CA THR A 177 4.89 7.21 -0.31
C THR A 177 4.36 7.05 -1.74
N CYS A 178 3.71 8.07 -2.30
CA CYS A 178 3.21 8.06 -3.68
C CYS A 178 4.36 7.92 -4.70
N GLN A 179 5.47 8.63 -4.49
CA GLN A 179 6.65 8.54 -5.35
C GLN A 179 7.30 7.16 -5.27
N ILE A 180 7.44 6.60 -4.05
CA ILE A 180 7.95 5.22 -3.85
C ILE A 180 7.09 4.21 -4.61
N LEU A 181 5.76 4.34 -4.54
CA LEU A 181 4.85 3.46 -5.28
C LEU A 181 5.04 3.59 -6.79
N ALA A 182 5.16 4.82 -7.32
CA ALA A 182 5.41 5.04 -8.75
C ALA A 182 6.73 4.40 -9.20
N ASP A 183 7.78 4.58 -8.41
CA ASP A 183 9.11 4.05 -8.69
C ASP A 183 9.14 2.50 -8.64
N ILE A 184 8.49 1.90 -7.67
CA ILE A 184 8.39 0.44 -7.54
C ILE A 184 7.56 -0.17 -8.68
N LEU A 185 6.46 0.48 -9.07
CA LEU A 185 5.59 0.01 -10.16
C LEU A 185 6.17 0.32 -11.55
N GLN A 186 7.06 1.30 -11.67
CA GLN A 186 7.51 1.89 -12.94
C GLN A 186 6.32 2.36 -13.80
N ARG A 187 5.36 3.04 -13.15
CA ARG A 187 4.14 3.58 -13.77
C ARG A 187 3.77 4.91 -13.16
N ASP A 188 3.06 5.72 -13.94
CA ASP A 188 2.46 6.94 -13.42
C ASP A 188 1.43 6.59 -12.33
N VAL A 189 1.57 7.18 -11.15
CA VAL A 189 0.63 7.09 -10.04
C VAL A 189 -0.18 8.36 -9.94
N VAL A 190 -1.48 8.26 -10.16
CA VAL A 190 -2.42 9.37 -10.17
C VAL A 190 -3.15 9.43 -8.83
N VAL A 191 -3.06 10.56 -8.15
CA VAL A 191 -3.75 10.84 -6.88
C VAL A 191 -4.80 11.91 -7.10
N VAL A 192 -5.99 11.69 -6.57
CA VAL A 192 -7.12 12.64 -6.65
C VAL A 192 -7.17 13.51 -5.40
N GLU A 193 -7.96 14.59 -5.43
CA GLU A 193 -8.24 15.39 -4.24
C GLU A 193 -8.91 14.54 -3.16
N SER A 194 -8.51 14.74 -1.91
CA SER A 194 -9.02 14.01 -0.74
C SER A 194 -9.06 12.48 -0.93
N PRO A 195 -7.91 11.85 -1.25
CA PRO A 195 -7.86 10.44 -1.64
C PRO A 195 -8.32 9.48 -0.54
N GLN A 196 -8.30 9.91 0.71
CA GLN A 196 -8.79 9.15 1.87
C GLN A 196 -10.31 9.01 1.88
N ASN A 197 -11.03 9.92 1.22
CA ASN A 197 -12.51 9.98 1.21
C ASN A 197 -13.13 9.29 -0.01
N ILE A 198 -12.32 8.68 -0.88
CA ILE A 198 -12.79 8.16 -2.18
C ILE A 198 -13.87 7.08 -2.04
N GLY A 199 -13.86 6.32 -0.94
CA GLY A 199 -14.91 5.35 -0.66
C GLY A 199 -16.28 5.99 -0.46
N ALA A 200 -16.35 7.07 0.33
CA ALA A 200 -17.58 7.83 0.55
C ALA A 200 -18.04 8.52 -0.75
N VAL A 201 -17.11 9.11 -1.50
CA VAL A 201 -17.37 9.71 -2.81
C VAL A 201 -17.96 8.69 -3.79
N GLY A 202 -17.37 7.48 -3.82
CA GLY A 202 -17.85 6.38 -4.67
C GLY A 202 -19.28 5.94 -4.31
N ALA A 203 -19.57 5.79 -3.03
CA ALA A 203 -20.90 5.43 -2.55
C ALA A 203 -21.93 6.51 -2.90
N ALA A 204 -21.61 7.79 -2.65
CA ALA A 204 -22.46 8.91 -3.01
C ALA A 204 -22.71 8.99 -4.53
N ALA A 205 -21.68 8.72 -5.33
CA ALA A 205 -21.79 8.69 -6.79
C ALA A 205 -22.74 7.60 -7.29
N CYS A 206 -22.69 6.39 -6.71
CA CYS A 206 -23.62 5.31 -7.06
C CYS A 206 -25.07 5.70 -6.75
N ILE A 207 -25.33 6.33 -5.61
CA ILE A 207 -26.65 6.83 -5.23
C ILE A 207 -27.11 7.91 -6.22
N ALA A 208 -26.25 8.88 -6.53
CA ALA A 208 -26.57 9.98 -7.44
C ALA A 208 -26.93 9.49 -8.85
N VAL A 209 -26.23 8.46 -9.34
CA VAL A 209 -26.58 7.79 -10.61
C VAL A 209 -27.92 7.07 -10.51
N GLY A 210 -28.15 6.32 -9.43
CA GLY A 210 -29.41 5.61 -9.20
C GLY A 210 -30.64 6.53 -9.10
N MET A 211 -30.45 7.75 -8.59
CA MET A 211 -31.47 8.79 -8.51
C MET A 211 -31.61 9.63 -9.79
N GLY A 212 -30.76 9.41 -10.81
CA GLY A 212 -30.75 10.20 -12.05
C GLY A 212 -30.13 11.58 -11.93
N ALA A 213 -29.52 11.93 -10.81
CA ALA A 213 -28.81 13.20 -10.62
C ALA A 213 -27.50 13.27 -11.43
N ILE A 214 -26.87 12.12 -11.67
CA ILE A 214 -25.72 11.94 -12.59
C ILE A 214 -26.17 10.95 -13.68
N PRO A 215 -26.01 11.30 -14.98
CA PRO A 215 -26.54 10.47 -16.07
C PRO A 215 -25.91 9.07 -16.14
N SER A 216 -24.62 8.94 -15.77
CA SER A 216 -23.89 7.68 -15.87
C SER A 216 -22.74 7.63 -14.86
N ILE A 217 -22.42 6.43 -14.38
CA ILE A 217 -21.24 6.19 -13.54
C ILE A 217 -19.93 6.61 -14.24
N PHE A 218 -19.89 6.60 -15.57
CA PHE A 218 -18.75 7.09 -16.35
C PHE A 218 -18.54 8.60 -16.26
N ASP A 219 -19.57 9.36 -15.92
CA ASP A 219 -19.48 10.82 -15.77
C ASP A 219 -18.88 11.22 -14.43
N VAL A 220 -18.94 10.35 -13.43
CA VAL A 220 -18.40 10.59 -12.08
C VAL A 220 -16.90 10.96 -12.12
N LYS A 221 -16.12 10.36 -13.02
CA LYS A 221 -14.69 10.69 -13.17
C LYS A 221 -14.42 12.16 -13.51
N LYS A 222 -15.40 12.86 -14.11
CA LYS A 222 -15.30 14.30 -14.42
C LYS A 222 -15.47 15.18 -13.20
N LEU A 223 -16.07 14.64 -12.13
CA LEU A 223 -16.36 15.33 -10.88
C LEU A 223 -15.25 15.12 -9.82
N ILE A 224 -14.29 14.21 -10.09
CA ILE A 224 -13.21 13.90 -9.16
C ILE A 224 -11.92 14.47 -9.74
N PRO A 225 -11.46 15.65 -9.25
CA PRO A 225 -10.26 16.29 -9.78
C PRO A 225 -9.01 15.49 -9.42
N VAL A 226 -8.07 15.46 -10.36
CA VAL A 226 -6.72 14.93 -10.12
C VAL A 226 -5.93 15.99 -9.35
N LYS A 227 -5.38 15.62 -8.21
CA LYS A 227 -4.47 16.47 -7.43
C LYS A 227 -3.08 16.47 -8.04
N THR A 228 -2.50 15.29 -8.23
CA THR A 228 -1.12 15.13 -8.69
C THR A 228 -0.92 13.82 -9.45
N THR A 229 0.08 13.79 -10.32
CA THR A 229 0.56 12.58 -10.97
C THR A 229 2.06 12.42 -10.71
N TYR A 230 2.42 11.36 -10.02
CA TYR A 230 3.80 10.99 -9.72
C TYR A 230 4.34 10.11 -10.85
N LYS A 231 5.41 10.58 -11.48
CA LYS A 231 6.09 9.82 -12.53
C LYS A 231 7.21 8.99 -11.93
N PRO A 232 7.43 7.75 -12.40
CA PRO A 232 8.49 6.91 -11.88
C PRO A 232 9.86 7.50 -12.20
N ASN A 233 10.79 7.41 -11.25
CA ASN A 233 12.21 7.70 -11.48
C ASN A 233 12.90 6.44 -12.04
N PRO A 234 13.35 6.44 -13.30
CA PRO A 234 14.00 5.26 -13.89
C PRO A 234 15.30 4.86 -13.19
N ALA A 235 15.98 5.80 -12.52
CA ALA A 235 17.21 5.50 -11.78
C ALA A 235 16.98 4.51 -10.61
N ASN A 236 15.77 4.50 -10.03
CA ASN A 236 15.41 3.63 -8.91
C ASN A 236 14.98 2.22 -9.35
N LYS A 237 14.75 2.01 -10.66
CA LYS A 237 14.25 0.74 -11.20
C LYS A 237 15.11 -0.46 -10.81
N ALA A 238 16.40 -0.37 -11.01
CA ALA A 238 17.31 -1.50 -10.81
C ALA A 238 17.34 -1.97 -9.34
N VAL A 239 17.37 -1.03 -8.40
CA VAL A 239 17.38 -1.36 -6.96
C VAL A 239 16.04 -1.96 -6.54
N TYR A 240 14.92 -1.42 -7.00
CA TYR A 240 13.61 -1.95 -6.65
C TYR A 240 13.31 -3.29 -7.31
N ASP A 241 13.71 -3.54 -8.54
CA ASP A 241 13.56 -4.85 -9.18
C ASP A 241 14.38 -5.94 -8.46
N ARG A 242 15.60 -5.62 -8.04
CA ARG A 242 16.43 -6.53 -7.24
C ARG A 242 15.77 -6.84 -5.91
N ASN A 243 15.34 -5.81 -5.17
CA ASN A 243 14.75 -5.98 -3.84
C ASN A 243 13.41 -6.72 -3.92
N PHE A 244 12.60 -6.41 -4.93
CA PHE A 244 11.32 -7.10 -5.16
C PHE A 244 11.49 -8.60 -5.47
N LYS A 245 12.52 -8.99 -6.20
CA LYS A 245 12.84 -10.40 -6.42
C LYS A 245 13.14 -11.11 -5.10
N VAL A 246 13.93 -10.49 -4.22
CA VAL A 246 14.21 -11.03 -2.88
C VAL A 246 12.94 -11.06 -2.04
N PHE A 247 12.15 -9.98 -2.02
CA PHE A 247 10.88 -9.88 -1.30
C PHE A 247 9.95 -11.08 -1.58
N LYS A 248 9.73 -11.42 -2.85
CA LYS A 248 8.91 -12.58 -3.23
C LYS A 248 9.49 -13.91 -2.74
N ASN A 249 10.81 -14.04 -2.68
CA ASN A 249 11.46 -15.26 -2.23
C ASN A 249 11.38 -15.44 -0.70
N LEU A 250 11.26 -14.37 0.07
CA LEU A 250 11.21 -14.44 1.54
C LEU A 250 10.03 -15.27 2.04
N TYR A 251 8.87 -15.19 1.39
CA TYR A 251 7.73 -16.05 1.75
C TYR A 251 8.08 -17.53 1.58
N LYS A 252 8.59 -17.92 0.40
CA LYS A 252 8.91 -19.33 0.12
C LYS A 252 9.97 -19.88 1.08
N ALA A 253 10.97 -19.06 1.39
CA ALA A 253 12.07 -19.44 2.27
C ALA A 253 11.65 -19.56 3.75
N ASN A 254 10.57 -18.91 4.17
CA ASN A 254 10.17 -18.84 5.58
C ASN A 254 8.81 -19.47 5.88
N LYS A 255 8.10 -20.00 4.87
CA LYS A 255 6.77 -20.58 5.07
C LYS A 255 6.72 -21.63 6.18
N GLU A 256 7.69 -22.56 6.19
CA GLU A 256 7.78 -23.60 7.22
C GLU A 256 8.08 -23.00 8.59
N ASN A 257 8.96 -21.99 8.66
CA ASN A 257 9.27 -21.31 9.91
C ASN A 257 8.04 -20.58 10.48
N PHE A 258 7.24 -19.94 9.63
CA PHE A 258 5.99 -19.32 10.07
C PHE A 258 5.01 -20.35 10.62
N ALA A 259 4.86 -21.51 9.96
CA ALA A 259 3.99 -22.56 10.44
C ALA A 259 4.45 -23.14 11.79
N ILE A 260 5.77 -23.25 12.03
CA ILE A 260 6.32 -23.73 13.32
C ILE A 260 6.06 -22.72 14.45
N LEU A 261 6.19 -21.42 14.15
CA LEU A 261 6.11 -20.37 15.20
C LEU A 261 4.67 -19.93 15.49
N ASN A 262 3.78 -19.99 14.50
CA ASN A 262 2.45 -19.35 14.55
C ASN A 262 1.30 -20.33 14.23
N GLY A 263 1.61 -21.59 13.93
CA GLY A 263 0.63 -22.65 13.58
C GLY A 263 0.06 -23.39 14.76
#